data_af69083d92ec1c32a2b97b207944f1de
#
_entry.id   af69083d92ec1c32a2b97b207944f1de
#
_cell.length_a   1.000
_cell.length_b   1.000
_cell.length_c   1.000
_cell.angle_alpha   90.00
_cell.angle_beta   90.00
_cell.angle_gamma   90.00
#
_symmetry.space_group_name_H-M   'P 1'
#
loop_
_entity.id
_entity.type
_entity.pdbx_description
1 polymer ?
#
loop_
_entity_poly.entity_id
_entity_poly.type
_entity_poly.pdbx_seq_one_letter_code
_entity_poly.pdbx_strand_id
1 'polypeptide(L)'
;MRRVRSIYLAAGLSVTALLSWPCAAALSAPLGDSSEPIKIALNEWTGQNITARVAGQLLEKLGYRVQYVTAGSFPQWIGMQDGSLDMTPELWTNNLGDIYPKLLAEKKVEPVGDLGLNARDGWAYTDATLAICPGLPDWKALLEPSCAAALATAETLPNGRLVDYPADWGTASANEIEDFKLPLTAVPAGSEGALVAELQSAIAAEKPLLLRFWAPHWLLAQAKLNWVEMPPCDPNDGARCVLPSPVIKVVRAGFGDKWPAAYSFMKQYQLSAEDQQVMMMEIDQNHREIGSVVSRWVADNAAKWNPWIEDAKK
;
A
#
# COMPACT_ATOMS: atom_id res chain seq x y z
N MET A 1 61.38 87.81 -9.33
CA MET A 1 59.94 87.74 -9.11
C MET A 1 59.42 86.48 -9.81
N ARG A 2 59.28 85.36 -9.07
CA ARG A 2 58.71 84.10 -9.62
C ARG A 2 57.49 83.71 -8.78
N ARG A 3 56.34 83.67 -9.40
CA ARG A 3 55.07 83.23 -8.79
C ARG A 3 55.00 81.71 -8.74
N VAL A 4 54.86 81.17 -7.54
CA VAL A 4 54.59 79.74 -7.33
C VAL A 4 53.06 79.50 -7.41
N ARG A 5 52.59 78.60 -8.28
CA ARG A 5 51.19 78.17 -8.36
C ARG A 5 51.02 76.87 -7.54
N SER A 6 50.25 76.96 -6.48
CA SER A 6 49.84 75.78 -5.71
C SER A 6 48.73 75.02 -6.44
N ILE A 7 48.96 73.75 -6.65
CA ILE A 7 47.98 72.82 -7.20
C ILE A 7 47.36 72.08 -5.99
N TYR A 8 46.05 72.23 -5.80
CA TYR A 8 45.28 71.44 -4.85
C TYR A 8 44.83 70.14 -5.52
N LEU A 9 45.32 68.99 -4.99
CA LEU A 9 44.82 67.68 -5.33
C LEU A 9 43.57 67.39 -4.47
N ALA A 10 42.38 67.23 -5.10
CA ALA A 10 41.20 66.78 -4.41
C ALA A 10 41.19 65.24 -4.48
N ALA A 11 41.34 64.57 -3.34
CA ALA A 11 41.20 63.16 -3.21
C ALA A 11 39.71 62.81 -3.04
N GLY A 12 39.09 62.23 -4.07
CA GLY A 12 37.74 61.71 -4.01
C GLY A 12 37.70 60.36 -3.32
N LEU A 13 37.09 60.28 -2.14
CA LEU A 13 36.76 59.00 -1.50
C LEU A 13 35.49 58.35 -2.18
N SER A 14 35.73 57.35 -2.96
CA SER A 14 34.61 56.47 -3.45
C SER A 14 34.22 55.47 -2.37
N VAL A 15 33.08 55.69 -1.72
CA VAL A 15 32.46 54.72 -0.80
C VAL A 15 31.71 53.70 -1.62
N THR A 16 32.29 52.50 -1.77
CA THR A 16 31.62 51.34 -2.37
C THR A 16 30.71 50.71 -1.32
N ALA A 17 29.41 50.99 -1.40
CA ALA A 17 28.42 50.34 -0.57
C ALA A 17 28.25 48.87 -1.05
N LEU A 18 28.82 47.95 -0.28
CA LEU A 18 28.53 46.50 -0.43
C LEU A 18 27.10 46.24 0.02
N LEU A 19 26.18 46.09 -0.94
CA LEU A 19 24.85 45.55 -0.71
C LEU A 19 25.00 44.07 -0.35
N SER A 20 25.05 43.76 0.94
CA SER A 20 24.88 42.41 1.45
C SER A 20 23.40 42.03 1.28
N TRP A 21 23.09 41.26 0.25
CA TRP A 21 21.80 40.58 0.14
C TRP A 21 21.72 39.57 1.28
N PRO A 22 20.66 39.60 2.11
CA PRO A 22 20.46 38.52 3.06
C PRO A 22 20.17 37.25 2.25
N CYS A 23 21.08 36.30 2.30
CA CYS A 23 20.81 34.93 1.89
C CYS A 23 19.72 34.44 2.85
N ALA A 24 18.45 34.44 2.41
CA ALA A 24 17.38 33.80 3.16
C ALA A 24 17.73 32.32 3.19
N ALA A 25 18.30 31.86 4.30
CA ALA A 25 18.41 30.44 4.58
C ALA A 25 16.99 29.89 4.54
N ALA A 26 16.69 29.06 3.57
CA ALA A 26 15.43 28.27 3.56
C ALA A 26 15.40 27.52 4.89
N LEU A 27 14.46 27.89 5.78
CA LEU A 27 14.23 27.15 7.01
C LEU A 27 13.78 25.77 6.63
N SER A 28 14.65 24.78 6.78
CA SER A 28 14.30 23.36 6.64
C SER A 28 13.17 23.05 7.61
N ALA A 29 12.14 22.34 7.15
CA ALA A 29 11.08 21.89 8.04
C ALA A 29 11.68 21.09 9.22
N PRO A 30 11.25 21.36 10.44
CA PRO A 30 11.81 20.67 11.60
C PRO A 30 11.49 19.18 11.51
N LEU A 31 12.46 18.34 11.85
CA LEU A 31 12.24 16.89 11.96
C LEU A 31 11.23 16.55 13.07
N GLY A 32 11.02 17.45 14.01
CA GLY A 32 10.23 17.18 15.21
C GLY A 32 10.98 16.24 16.16
N ASP A 33 10.27 15.27 16.75
CA ASP A 33 10.88 14.32 17.69
C ASP A 33 11.64 13.20 16.97
N SER A 34 12.87 13.50 16.54
CA SER A 34 13.74 12.50 15.92
C SER A 34 14.44 11.56 16.93
N SER A 35 14.24 11.76 18.23
CA SER A 35 14.80 10.92 19.29
C SER A 35 14.05 9.59 19.44
N GLU A 36 12.78 9.54 19.04
CA GLU A 36 11.96 8.35 19.05
C GLU A 36 11.87 7.72 17.65
N PRO A 37 11.90 6.38 17.51
CA PRO A 37 11.74 5.76 16.22
C PRO A 37 10.27 5.85 15.75
N ILE A 38 10.08 6.04 14.44
CA ILE A 38 8.79 5.87 13.79
C ILE A 38 8.51 4.38 13.66
N LYS A 39 7.42 3.91 14.26
CA LYS A 39 7.04 2.50 14.28
C LYS A 39 6.11 2.19 13.11
N ILE A 40 6.61 1.39 12.17
CA ILE A 40 5.91 1.04 10.93
C ILE A 40 5.36 -0.39 11.04
N ALA A 41 4.07 -0.57 10.74
CA ALA A 41 3.46 -1.89 10.68
C ALA A 41 4.06 -2.73 9.54
N LEU A 42 4.38 -3.99 9.83
CA LEU A 42 4.63 -5.04 8.84
C LEU A 42 3.50 -6.06 8.94
N ASN A 43 2.73 -6.17 7.87
CA ASN A 43 1.73 -7.23 7.71
C ASN A 43 2.36 -8.48 7.09
N GLU A 44 1.56 -9.52 6.81
CA GLU A 44 2.10 -10.83 6.43
C GLU A 44 2.40 -10.97 4.93
N TRP A 45 1.87 -10.11 4.05
CA TRP A 45 2.09 -10.25 2.61
C TRP A 45 3.27 -9.45 2.08
N THR A 46 3.90 -9.99 1.06
CA THR A 46 5.15 -9.47 0.51
C THR A 46 5.01 -8.03 0.00
N GLY A 47 3.90 -7.69 -0.68
CA GLY A 47 3.67 -6.33 -1.21
C GLY A 47 3.73 -5.26 -0.12
N GLN A 48 3.03 -5.46 1.00
CA GLN A 48 3.05 -4.52 2.12
C GLN A 48 4.43 -4.43 2.79
N ASN A 49 5.11 -5.56 2.92
CA ASN A 49 6.48 -5.57 3.46
C ASN A 49 7.45 -4.74 2.60
N ILE A 50 7.32 -4.81 1.28
CA ILE A 50 8.08 -3.97 0.34
C ILE A 50 7.74 -2.50 0.59
N THR A 51 6.46 -2.15 0.57
CA THR A 51 5.98 -0.78 0.74
C THR A 51 6.44 -0.18 2.06
N ALA A 52 6.33 -0.94 3.16
CA ALA A 52 6.78 -0.51 4.48
C ALA A 52 8.28 -0.27 4.54
N ARG A 53 9.09 -1.15 3.95
CA ARG A 53 10.55 -1.05 3.97
C ARG A 53 11.08 0.05 3.05
N VAL A 54 10.44 0.28 1.89
CA VAL A 54 10.76 1.42 1.04
C VAL A 54 10.49 2.73 1.79
N ALA A 55 9.29 2.88 2.38
CA ALA A 55 8.95 4.05 3.18
C ALA A 55 9.95 4.25 4.33
N GLY A 56 10.26 3.18 5.06
CA GLY A 56 11.19 3.24 6.19
C GLY A 56 12.61 3.66 5.79
N GLN A 57 13.19 3.08 4.73
CA GLN A 57 14.52 3.48 4.27
C GLN A 57 14.55 4.94 3.79
N LEU A 58 13.46 5.45 3.20
CA LEU A 58 13.37 6.84 2.79
C LEU A 58 13.19 7.78 3.99
N LEU A 59 12.48 7.37 5.04
CA LEU A 59 12.41 8.10 6.32
C LEU A 59 13.76 8.14 7.02
N GLU A 60 14.56 7.06 6.95
CA GLU A 60 15.94 7.06 7.45
C GLU A 60 16.84 8.05 6.69
N LYS A 61 16.65 8.16 5.36
CA LYS A 61 17.35 9.19 4.56
C LYS A 61 16.92 10.61 4.90
N LEU A 62 15.70 10.81 5.40
CA LEU A 62 15.25 12.09 5.96
C LEU A 62 15.89 12.40 7.32
N GLY A 63 16.46 11.41 8.02
CA GLY A 63 17.10 11.57 9.32
C GLY A 63 16.31 11.00 10.50
N TYR A 64 15.23 10.26 10.24
CA TYR A 64 14.48 9.57 11.29
C TYR A 64 15.07 8.19 11.60
N ARG A 65 14.81 7.71 12.80
CA ARG A 65 14.96 6.30 13.14
C ARG A 65 13.65 5.57 12.84
N VAL A 66 13.74 4.34 12.37
CA VAL A 66 12.59 3.51 12.03
C VAL A 66 12.64 2.20 12.80
N GLN A 67 11.49 1.76 13.25
CA GLN A 67 11.29 0.44 13.84
C GLN A 67 10.15 -0.27 13.11
N TYR A 68 10.42 -1.45 12.58
CA TYR A 68 9.39 -2.29 12.00
C TYR A 68 8.77 -3.16 13.08
N VAL A 69 7.43 -3.20 13.12
CA VAL A 69 6.66 -3.98 14.09
C VAL A 69 5.71 -4.90 13.35
N THR A 70 5.92 -6.20 13.46
CA THR A 70 5.02 -7.19 12.86
C THR A 70 3.66 -7.13 13.53
N ALA A 71 2.62 -6.95 12.75
CA ALA A 71 1.23 -6.91 13.22
C ALA A 71 0.32 -7.39 12.08
N GLY A 72 -0.64 -8.26 12.38
CA GLY A 72 -1.68 -8.67 11.44
C GLY A 72 -2.59 -7.51 11.06
N SER A 73 -3.38 -7.68 10.01
CA SER A 73 -4.26 -6.63 9.47
C SER A 73 -5.22 -6.04 10.49
N PHE A 74 -5.75 -6.84 11.42
CA PHE A 74 -6.62 -6.34 12.48
C PHE A 74 -5.85 -5.88 13.73
N PRO A 75 -4.87 -6.62 14.26
CA PRO A 75 -4.10 -6.19 15.44
C PRO A 75 -3.38 -4.85 15.27
N GLN A 76 -2.98 -4.47 14.05
CA GLN A 76 -2.34 -3.17 13.80
C GLN A 76 -3.18 -1.98 14.28
N TRP A 77 -4.51 -2.08 14.27
CA TRP A 77 -5.40 -1.00 14.70
C TRP A 77 -5.34 -0.74 16.20
N ILE A 78 -5.14 -1.79 16.99
CA ILE A 78 -4.89 -1.64 18.44
C ILE A 78 -3.58 -0.90 18.65
N GLY A 79 -2.52 -1.31 17.90
CA GLY A 79 -1.23 -0.64 17.96
C GLY A 79 -1.25 0.83 17.55
N MET A 80 -2.10 1.20 16.56
CA MET A 80 -2.31 2.60 16.16
C MET A 80 -3.03 3.41 17.26
N GLN A 81 -3.90 2.79 18.06
CA GLN A 81 -4.62 3.46 19.14
C GLN A 81 -3.74 3.67 20.37
N ASP A 82 -2.95 2.67 20.77
CA ASP A 82 -2.13 2.71 21.98
C ASP A 82 -0.73 3.29 21.75
N GLY A 83 -0.37 3.59 20.49
CA GLY A 83 0.93 4.17 20.11
C GLY A 83 2.06 3.15 20.06
N SER A 84 1.78 1.86 20.04
CA SER A 84 2.77 0.82 19.71
C SER A 84 3.05 0.73 18.22
N LEU A 85 2.21 1.36 17.38
CA LEU A 85 2.39 1.61 15.96
C LEU A 85 2.11 3.08 15.64
N ASP A 86 2.84 3.63 14.67
CA ASP A 86 2.68 5.03 14.25
C ASP A 86 2.10 5.15 12.84
N MET A 87 2.33 4.17 11.97
CA MET A 87 1.84 4.20 10.59
C MET A 87 1.72 2.81 9.96
N THR A 88 0.80 2.71 9.00
CA THR A 88 0.74 1.64 7.99
C THR A 88 0.78 2.29 6.60
N PRO A 89 1.82 2.03 5.79
CA PRO A 89 1.98 2.69 4.50
C PRO A 89 1.20 2.03 3.35
N GLU A 90 0.58 0.89 3.60
CA GLU A 90 -0.27 0.18 2.64
C GLU A 90 -1.49 -0.40 3.35
N LEU A 91 -2.64 0.20 3.09
CA LEU A 91 -3.93 -0.23 3.62
C LEU A 91 -4.92 -0.45 2.49
N TRP A 92 -5.42 -1.66 2.36
CA TRP A 92 -6.53 -2.04 1.49
C TRP A 92 -7.85 -1.80 2.21
N THR A 93 -8.67 -0.88 1.70
CA THR A 93 -9.80 -0.35 2.47
C THR A 93 -11.07 -1.20 2.42
N ASN A 94 -11.15 -2.15 1.50
CA ASN A 94 -12.36 -2.96 1.25
C ASN A 94 -12.50 -4.21 2.14
N ASN A 95 -11.51 -4.55 2.96
CA ASN A 95 -11.50 -5.78 3.74
C ASN A 95 -11.31 -5.57 5.25
N LEU A 96 -11.66 -4.40 5.77
CA LEU A 96 -11.37 -3.97 7.15
C LEU A 96 -12.57 -4.05 8.09
N GLY A 97 -13.75 -4.42 7.59
CA GLY A 97 -14.98 -4.30 8.39
C GLY A 97 -15.16 -2.88 8.93
N ASP A 98 -15.71 -2.76 10.14
CA ASP A 98 -16.05 -1.47 10.75
C ASP A 98 -14.91 -0.81 11.54
N ILE A 99 -13.77 -1.49 11.69
CA ILE A 99 -12.70 -1.01 12.60
C ILE A 99 -12.06 0.28 12.08
N TYR A 100 -11.69 0.32 10.81
CA TYR A 100 -11.08 1.51 10.23
C TYR A 100 -12.04 2.70 10.14
N PRO A 101 -13.29 2.58 9.61
CA PRO A 101 -14.27 3.64 9.65
C PRO A 101 -14.52 4.20 11.04
N LYS A 102 -14.58 3.34 12.05
CA LYS A 102 -14.75 3.74 13.46
C LYS A 102 -13.57 4.58 13.94
N LEU A 103 -12.33 4.11 13.73
CA LEU A 103 -11.14 4.85 14.17
C LEU A 103 -10.98 6.19 13.44
N LEU A 104 -11.39 6.25 12.18
CA LEU A 104 -11.42 7.49 11.41
C LEU A 104 -12.43 8.48 11.99
N ALA A 105 -13.65 8.02 12.31
CA ALA A 105 -14.69 8.84 12.93
C ALA A 105 -14.28 9.33 14.33
N GLU A 106 -13.56 8.51 15.09
CA GLU A 106 -13.01 8.86 16.40
C GLU A 106 -11.73 9.72 16.32
N LYS A 107 -11.25 10.02 15.11
CA LYS A 107 -10.01 10.77 14.86
C LYS A 107 -8.79 10.14 15.53
N LYS A 108 -8.73 8.82 15.58
CA LYS A 108 -7.60 8.06 16.11
C LYS A 108 -6.54 7.79 15.07
N VAL A 109 -6.93 7.78 13.80
CA VAL A 109 -6.07 7.60 12.63
C VAL A 109 -6.40 8.65 11.58
N GLU A 110 -5.45 8.90 10.69
CA GLU A 110 -5.54 9.87 9.60
C GLU A 110 -5.04 9.25 8.30
N PRO A 111 -5.85 9.25 7.21
CA PRO A 111 -5.38 8.89 5.89
C PRO A 111 -4.48 10.00 5.33
N VAL A 112 -3.31 9.64 4.82
CA VAL A 112 -2.35 10.59 4.24
C VAL A 112 -2.22 10.45 2.73
N GLY A 113 -3.23 9.91 2.10
CA GLY A 113 -3.37 9.85 0.64
C GLY A 113 -3.22 8.46 0.07
N ASP A 114 -3.47 8.38 -1.23
CA ASP A 114 -3.33 7.17 -2.04
C ASP A 114 -1.87 6.75 -2.16
N LEU A 115 -1.60 5.43 -2.18
CA LEU A 115 -0.24 4.89 -2.33
C LEU A 115 0.26 4.94 -3.79
N GLY A 116 -0.65 5.04 -4.76
CA GLY A 116 -0.30 5.04 -6.18
C GLY A 116 -0.36 3.67 -6.85
N LEU A 117 -0.79 2.63 -6.13
CA LEU A 117 -1.04 1.32 -6.72
C LEU A 117 -2.33 1.36 -7.55
N ASN A 118 -2.24 1.00 -8.82
CA ASN A 118 -3.44 0.69 -9.60
C ASN A 118 -3.94 -0.69 -9.19
N ALA A 119 -4.59 -0.73 -8.03
CA ALA A 119 -4.91 -1.96 -7.33
C ALA A 119 -6.26 -2.55 -7.77
N ARG A 120 -6.32 -3.88 -7.76
CA ARG A 120 -7.55 -4.65 -7.88
C ARG A 120 -7.58 -5.71 -6.80
N ASP A 121 -8.68 -5.87 -6.14
CA ASP A 121 -8.99 -6.97 -5.22
C ASP A 121 -10.35 -7.53 -5.59
N GLY A 122 -10.51 -8.85 -5.59
CA GLY A 122 -11.77 -9.48 -5.93
C GLY A 122 -11.65 -10.98 -6.14
N TRP A 123 -12.74 -11.58 -6.57
CA TRP A 123 -12.76 -13.00 -6.88
C TRP A 123 -12.23 -13.25 -8.28
N ALA A 124 -11.41 -14.27 -8.38
CA ALA A 124 -10.78 -14.67 -9.62
C ALA A 124 -10.90 -16.18 -9.83
N TYR A 125 -10.72 -16.63 -11.05
CA TYR A 125 -10.86 -18.04 -11.40
C TYR A 125 -9.94 -18.47 -12.53
N THR A 126 -9.61 -19.76 -12.58
CA THR A 126 -8.82 -20.38 -13.65
C THR A 126 -9.67 -20.63 -14.91
N ASP A 127 -9.03 -20.75 -16.08
CA ASP A 127 -9.72 -21.04 -17.35
C ASP A 127 -10.56 -22.35 -17.24
N ALA A 128 -10.10 -23.34 -16.49
CA ALA A 128 -10.85 -24.58 -16.25
C ALA A 128 -12.18 -24.35 -15.51
N THR A 129 -12.28 -23.31 -14.68
CA THR A 129 -13.53 -22.95 -14.00
C THR A 129 -14.57 -22.45 -14.98
N LEU A 130 -14.17 -21.73 -16.01
CA LEU A 130 -15.12 -21.25 -17.04
C LEU A 130 -15.83 -22.42 -17.76
N ALA A 131 -15.15 -23.55 -17.94
CA ALA A 131 -15.73 -24.71 -18.59
C ALA A 131 -16.86 -25.36 -17.77
N ILE A 132 -16.82 -25.27 -16.44
CA ILE A 132 -17.80 -25.86 -15.53
C ILE A 132 -18.86 -24.87 -15.02
N CYS A 133 -18.54 -23.56 -15.09
CA CYS A 133 -19.43 -22.46 -14.69
C CYS A 133 -19.69 -21.53 -15.90
N PRO A 134 -20.45 -21.98 -16.90
CA PRO A 134 -20.79 -21.17 -18.05
C PRO A 134 -21.60 -19.94 -17.59
N GLY A 135 -21.22 -18.78 -18.09
CA GLY A 135 -21.81 -17.50 -17.67
C GLY A 135 -20.83 -16.60 -16.91
N LEU A 136 -19.73 -17.12 -16.35
CA LEU A 136 -18.63 -16.29 -15.92
C LEU A 136 -18.12 -15.44 -17.11
N PRO A 137 -17.74 -14.18 -16.91
CA PRO A 137 -17.41 -13.51 -15.65
C PRO A 137 -18.60 -12.96 -14.83
N ASP A 138 -19.84 -12.97 -15.30
CA ASP A 138 -20.98 -12.48 -14.50
C ASP A 138 -21.10 -13.31 -13.21
N TRP A 139 -21.06 -12.64 -12.05
CA TRP A 139 -21.16 -13.27 -10.74
C TRP A 139 -22.42 -14.16 -10.57
N LYS A 140 -23.49 -13.89 -11.32
CA LYS A 140 -24.71 -14.65 -11.29
C LYS A 140 -24.51 -16.12 -11.72
N ALA A 141 -23.48 -16.41 -12.50
CA ALA A 141 -23.10 -17.78 -12.83
C ALA A 141 -22.81 -18.63 -11.57
N LEU A 142 -22.33 -18.00 -10.51
CA LEU A 142 -22.04 -18.67 -9.22
C LEU A 142 -23.31 -19.05 -8.44
N LEU A 143 -24.49 -18.54 -8.81
CA LEU A 143 -25.78 -18.94 -8.25
C LEU A 143 -26.25 -20.30 -8.80
N GLU A 144 -25.69 -20.74 -9.93
CA GLU A 144 -26.09 -21.98 -10.56
C GLU A 144 -25.63 -23.20 -9.73
N PRO A 145 -26.55 -24.10 -9.34
CA PRO A 145 -26.21 -25.25 -8.51
C PRO A 145 -25.13 -26.16 -9.12
N SER A 146 -25.08 -26.25 -10.45
CA SER A 146 -24.06 -27.03 -11.15
C SER A 146 -22.65 -26.44 -10.98
N CYS A 147 -22.52 -25.10 -10.95
CA CYS A 147 -21.28 -24.44 -10.70
C CYS A 147 -20.82 -24.67 -9.25
N ALA A 148 -21.70 -24.46 -8.27
CA ALA A 148 -21.39 -24.72 -6.87
C ALA A 148 -20.97 -26.18 -6.64
N ALA A 149 -21.72 -27.16 -7.20
CA ALA A 149 -21.40 -28.57 -7.08
C ALA A 149 -20.03 -28.92 -7.69
N ALA A 150 -19.66 -28.29 -8.82
CA ALA A 150 -18.39 -28.55 -9.48
C ALA A 150 -17.19 -27.93 -8.75
N LEU A 151 -17.41 -26.88 -7.96
CA LEU A 151 -16.41 -26.25 -7.10
C LEU A 151 -16.37 -26.86 -5.68
N ALA A 152 -17.33 -27.73 -5.33
CA ALA A 152 -17.43 -28.28 -3.99
C ALA A 152 -16.28 -29.25 -3.68
N THR A 153 -15.88 -29.26 -2.43
CA THR A 153 -14.94 -30.22 -1.85
C THR A 153 -15.62 -31.01 -0.73
N ALA A 154 -14.98 -32.05 -0.23
CA ALA A 154 -15.51 -32.80 0.91
C ALA A 154 -15.78 -31.94 2.15
N GLU A 155 -14.99 -30.86 2.30
CA GLU A 155 -15.10 -29.91 3.41
C GLU A 155 -16.27 -28.93 3.23
N THR A 156 -16.62 -28.57 1.98
CA THR A 156 -17.59 -27.50 1.70
C THR A 156 -18.96 -27.99 1.26
N LEU A 157 -19.13 -29.29 0.96
CA LEU A 157 -20.40 -29.85 0.50
C LEU A 157 -21.58 -29.42 1.39
N PRO A 158 -22.73 -29.01 0.80
CA PRO A 158 -23.06 -29.01 -0.63
C PRO A 158 -22.59 -27.76 -1.39
N ASN A 159 -21.93 -26.82 -0.73
CA ASN A 159 -21.52 -25.56 -1.29
C ASN A 159 -20.22 -25.66 -2.10
N GLY A 160 -20.08 -24.82 -3.12
CA GLY A 160 -18.81 -24.64 -3.82
C GLY A 160 -17.76 -24.01 -2.93
N ARG A 161 -16.50 -24.34 -3.15
CA ARG A 161 -15.36 -23.78 -2.40
C ARG A 161 -14.86 -22.49 -3.06
N LEU A 162 -14.79 -21.41 -2.28
CA LEU A 162 -14.01 -20.23 -2.57
C LEU A 162 -12.74 -20.26 -1.69
N VAL A 163 -11.56 -20.31 -2.29
CA VAL A 163 -10.31 -20.14 -1.52
C VAL A 163 -10.15 -18.67 -1.18
N ASP A 164 -10.13 -18.36 0.10
CA ASP A 164 -10.08 -16.98 0.58
C ASP A 164 -8.69 -16.62 1.11
N TYR A 165 -8.50 -15.36 1.40
CA TYR A 165 -7.32 -14.87 2.11
C TYR A 165 -7.16 -15.55 3.47
N PRO A 166 -5.95 -15.49 4.08
CA PRO A 166 -5.78 -15.83 5.49
C PRO A 166 -6.83 -15.14 6.37
N ALA A 167 -7.33 -15.84 7.37
CA ALA A 167 -8.48 -15.39 8.17
C ALA A 167 -8.26 -14.05 8.88
N ASP A 168 -7.01 -13.69 9.17
CA ASP A 168 -6.64 -12.42 9.79
C ASP A 168 -6.52 -11.23 8.80
N TRP A 169 -6.71 -11.47 7.48
CA TRP A 169 -6.74 -10.39 6.50
C TRP A 169 -8.13 -9.78 6.32
N GLY A 170 -9.18 -10.44 6.78
CA GLY A 170 -10.54 -9.91 6.76
C GLY A 170 -11.61 -10.94 6.45
N THR A 171 -12.85 -10.46 6.32
CA THR A 171 -14.05 -11.30 6.14
C THR A 171 -14.89 -10.91 4.91
N ALA A 172 -14.32 -10.16 3.97
CA ALA A 172 -15.07 -9.63 2.84
C ALA A 172 -15.75 -10.74 2.01
N SER A 173 -15.04 -11.85 1.72
CA SER A 173 -15.65 -12.93 0.94
C SER A 173 -16.81 -13.60 1.65
N ALA A 174 -16.73 -13.81 2.96
CA ALA A 174 -17.82 -14.38 3.73
C ALA A 174 -19.06 -13.45 3.73
N ASN A 175 -18.85 -12.15 3.90
CA ASN A 175 -19.90 -11.15 3.82
C ASN A 175 -20.53 -11.09 2.41
N GLU A 176 -19.71 -11.09 1.37
CA GLU A 176 -20.16 -11.12 -0.03
C GLU A 176 -21.00 -12.38 -0.34
N ILE A 177 -20.57 -13.56 0.13
CA ILE A 177 -21.32 -14.81 -0.01
C ILE A 177 -22.70 -14.70 0.64
N GLU A 178 -22.77 -14.16 1.86
CA GLU A 178 -24.03 -13.97 2.58
C GLU A 178 -24.92 -12.93 1.89
N ASP A 179 -24.37 -11.79 1.53
CA ASP A 179 -25.08 -10.68 0.89
C ASP A 179 -25.70 -11.08 -0.45
N PHE A 180 -24.95 -11.79 -1.29
CA PHE A 180 -25.41 -12.24 -2.60
C PHE A 180 -26.12 -13.59 -2.55
N LYS A 181 -26.22 -14.24 -1.37
CA LYS A 181 -26.83 -15.58 -1.17
C LYS A 181 -26.22 -16.64 -2.09
N LEU A 182 -24.90 -16.61 -2.22
CA LEU A 182 -24.19 -17.55 -3.09
C LEU A 182 -24.08 -18.93 -2.42
N PRO A 183 -24.25 -20.03 -3.15
CA PRO A 183 -24.07 -21.38 -2.62
C PRO A 183 -22.57 -21.74 -2.55
N LEU A 184 -21.80 -20.90 -1.86
CA LEU A 184 -20.35 -21.00 -1.69
C LEU A 184 -19.98 -21.03 -0.20
N THR A 185 -18.80 -21.55 0.08
CA THR A 185 -18.14 -21.45 1.38
C THR A 185 -16.75 -20.90 1.20
N ALA A 186 -16.45 -19.79 1.85
CA ALA A 186 -15.11 -19.23 1.90
C ALA A 186 -14.22 -20.10 2.81
N VAL A 187 -13.12 -20.61 2.27
CA VAL A 187 -12.14 -21.43 3.00
C VAL A 187 -10.84 -20.67 3.06
N PRO A 188 -10.43 -20.16 4.23
CA PRO A 188 -9.23 -19.37 4.37
C PRO A 188 -7.96 -20.16 4.01
N ALA A 189 -7.08 -19.55 3.22
CA ALA A 189 -5.72 -20.04 3.05
C ALA A 189 -4.90 -19.84 4.33
N GLY A 190 -3.89 -20.66 4.54
CA GLY A 190 -3.03 -20.54 5.73
C GLY A 190 -2.03 -19.37 5.67
N SER A 191 -1.73 -18.88 4.46
CA SER A 191 -0.80 -17.78 4.21
C SER A 191 -0.88 -17.34 2.75
N GLU A 192 -0.25 -16.19 2.38
CA GLU A 192 -0.04 -15.80 0.97
C GLU A 192 0.61 -16.95 0.17
N GLY A 193 1.69 -17.53 0.70
CA GLY A 193 2.39 -18.62 0.02
C GLY A 193 1.52 -19.86 -0.21
N ALA A 194 0.61 -20.19 0.71
CA ALA A 194 -0.33 -21.28 0.54
C ALA A 194 -1.35 -20.99 -0.56
N LEU A 195 -1.89 -19.77 -0.59
CA LEU A 195 -2.81 -19.31 -1.64
C LEU A 195 -2.16 -19.35 -3.02
N VAL A 196 -0.93 -18.83 -3.13
CA VAL A 196 -0.14 -18.86 -4.37
C VAL A 196 0.16 -20.29 -4.82
N ALA A 197 0.56 -21.18 -3.91
CA ALA A 197 0.85 -22.57 -4.23
C ALA A 197 -0.40 -23.32 -4.72
N GLU A 198 -1.56 -23.06 -4.13
CA GLU A 198 -2.82 -23.65 -4.57
C GLU A 198 -3.21 -23.17 -5.98
N LEU A 199 -3.08 -21.87 -6.25
CA LEU A 199 -3.32 -21.31 -7.57
C LEU A 199 -2.37 -21.88 -8.63
N GLN A 200 -1.07 -21.95 -8.34
CA GLN A 200 -0.08 -22.54 -9.24
C GLN A 200 -0.38 -24.02 -9.52
N SER A 201 -0.76 -24.78 -8.48
CA SER A 201 -1.13 -26.18 -8.61
C SER A 201 -2.38 -26.36 -9.47
N ALA A 202 -3.41 -25.53 -9.29
CA ALA A 202 -4.64 -25.59 -10.09
C ALA A 202 -4.36 -25.26 -11.57
N ILE A 203 -3.56 -24.25 -11.84
CA ILE A 203 -3.15 -23.87 -13.21
C ILE A 203 -2.37 -25.02 -13.87
N ALA A 204 -1.35 -25.56 -13.20
CA ALA A 204 -0.52 -26.63 -13.73
C ALA A 204 -1.29 -27.93 -13.99
N ALA A 205 -2.31 -28.20 -13.20
CA ALA A 205 -3.17 -29.38 -13.31
C ALA A 205 -4.44 -29.14 -14.16
N GLU A 206 -4.61 -27.95 -14.73
CA GLU A 206 -5.82 -27.52 -15.47
C GLU A 206 -7.10 -27.78 -14.67
N LYS A 207 -7.08 -27.52 -13.37
CA LYS A 207 -8.21 -27.73 -12.46
C LYS A 207 -9.01 -26.44 -12.23
N PRO A 208 -10.35 -26.60 -12.06
CA PRO A 208 -11.17 -25.50 -11.62
C PRO A 208 -10.72 -24.97 -10.26
N LEU A 209 -10.65 -23.64 -10.15
CA LEU A 209 -10.40 -22.93 -8.90
C LEU A 209 -11.12 -21.59 -8.93
N LEU A 210 -11.83 -21.28 -7.86
CA LEU A 210 -12.37 -19.98 -7.53
C LEU A 210 -11.67 -19.50 -6.27
N LEU A 211 -11.09 -18.28 -6.31
CA LEU A 211 -10.33 -17.74 -5.17
C LEU A 211 -10.48 -16.23 -5.08
N ARG A 212 -10.24 -15.67 -3.89
CA ARG A 212 -9.97 -14.24 -3.76
C ARG A 212 -8.49 -13.96 -4.05
N PHE A 213 -8.24 -12.94 -4.88
CA PHE A 213 -6.88 -12.58 -5.27
C PHE A 213 -6.75 -11.06 -5.49
N TRP A 214 -5.51 -10.57 -5.68
CA TRP A 214 -5.27 -9.15 -5.86
C TRP A 214 -4.22 -8.84 -6.92
N ALA A 215 -4.24 -7.60 -7.41
CA ALA A 215 -3.21 -6.99 -8.23
C ALA A 215 -2.78 -5.66 -7.56
N PRO A 216 -1.49 -5.30 -7.57
CA PRO A 216 -0.39 -6.00 -8.24
C PRO A 216 0.06 -7.29 -7.52
N HIS A 217 0.38 -8.29 -8.29
CA HIS A 217 0.99 -9.54 -7.82
C HIS A 217 1.85 -10.15 -8.93
N TRP A 218 3.06 -10.61 -8.60
CA TRP A 218 4.02 -11.12 -9.59
C TRP A 218 3.47 -12.30 -10.41
N LEU A 219 2.63 -13.14 -9.82
CA LEU A 219 2.06 -14.31 -10.48
C LEU A 219 1.18 -13.95 -11.70
N LEU A 220 0.55 -12.77 -11.67
CA LEU A 220 -0.29 -12.29 -12.78
C LEU A 220 0.51 -11.99 -14.06
N ALA A 221 1.81 -11.82 -13.96
CA ALA A 221 2.70 -11.71 -15.13
C ALA A 221 3.01 -13.08 -15.77
N GLN A 222 2.81 -14.17 -15.03
CA GLN A 222 3.16 -15.54 -15.44
C GLN A 222 1.94 -16.42 -15.73
N ALA A 223 0.81 -16.09 -15.12
CA ALA A 223 -0.40 -16.89 -15.20
C ALA A 223 -1.61 -16.02 -15.54
N LYS A 224 -2.38 -16.46 -16.52
CA LYS A 224 -3.66 -15.82 -16.83
C LYS A 224 -4.66 -16.19 -15.75
N LEU A 225 -5.21 -15.17 -15.09
CA LEU A 225 -6.29 -15.27 -14.13
C LEU A 225 -7.48 -14.45 -14.64
N ASN A 226 -8.65 -15.03 -14.61
CA ASN A 226 -9.89 -14.35 -14.97
C ASN A 226 -10.56 -13.81 -13.71
N TRP A 227 -11.29 -12.71 -13.83
CA TRP A 227 -11.91 -12.06 -12.69
C TRP A 227 -13.42 -12.15 -12.77
N VAL A 228 -14.06 -12.42 -11.65
CA VAL A 228 -15.52 -12.35 -11.53
C VAL A 228 -15.93 -10.87 -11.59
N GLU A 229 -16.94 -10.55 -12.37
CA GLU A 229 -17.54 -9.23 -12.45
C GLU A 229 -18.66 -9.13 -11.42
N MET A 230 -18.32 -8.59 -10.26
CA MET A 230 -19.26 -8.28 -9.18
C MET A 230 -19.97 -6.96 -9.43
N PRO A 231 -21.21 -6.77 -8.94
CA PRO A 231 -21.93 -5.53 -9.16
C PRO A 231 -21.22 -4.35 -8.45
N PRO A 232 -21.06 -3.21 -9.15
CA PRO A 232 -20.52 -2.00 -8.55
C PRO A 232 -21.49 -1.44 -7.51
N CYS A 233 -20.93 -0.73 -6.50
CA CYS A 233 -21.75 -0.03 -5.52
C CYS A 233 -22.45 1.18 -6.14
N ASP A 234 -23.78 1.24 -6.01
CA ASP A 234 -24.56 2.44 -6.27
C ASP A 234 -25.05 3.01 -4.93
N PRO A 235 -24.57 4.19 -4.52
CA PRO A 235 -24.97 4.80 -3.24
C PRO A 235 -26.47 5.14 -3.17
N ASN A 236 -27.17 5.15 -4.31
CA ASN A 236 -28.59 5.48 -4.39
C ASN A 236 -29.51 4.25 -4.35
N ASP A 237 -28.97 3.06 -4.60
CA ASP A 237 -29.77 1.83 -4.76
C ASP A 237 -29.84 1.02 -3.45
N GLY A 238 -28.97 1.26 -2.48
CA GLY A 238 -28.85 0.43 -1.27
C GLY A 238 -28.63 -1.04 -1.59
N ALA A 239 -28.31 -1.34 -2.87
CA ALA A 239 -28.11 -2.67 -3.37
C ALA A 239 -26.78 -3.24 -2.87
N ARG A 240 -26.73 -4.55 -2.81
CA ARG A 240 -25.51 -5.29 -2.51
C ARG A 240 -24.46 -5.01 -3.56
N CYS A 241 -23.24 -4.76 -3.12
CA CYS A 241 -22.16 -4.37 -4.01
C CYS A 241 -20.81 -4.75 -3.42
N VAL A 242 -19.79 -4.76 -4.26
CA VAL A 242 -18.40 -4.89 -3.84
C VAL A 242 -17.74 -3.51 -3.83
N LEU A 243 -17.21 -3.14 -2.68
CA LEU A 243 -16.56 -1.84 -2.51
C LEU A 243 -15.28 -1.75 -3.34
N PRO A 244 -14.98 -0.56 -3.91
CA PRO A 244 -13.66 -0.32 -4.47
C PRO A 244 -12.56 -0.53 -3.43
N SER A 245 -11.37 -0.92 -3.88
CA SER A 245 -10.20 -1.19 -3.04
C SER A 245 -9.09 -0.15 -3.22
N PRO A 246 -9.32 1.14 -2.90
CA PRO A 246 -8.20 2.06 -2.88
C PRO A 246 -7.19 1.61 -1.83
N VAL A 247 -5.91 1.68 -2.21
CA VAL A 247 -4.80 1.39 -1.30
C VAL A 247 -4.23 2.71 -0.82
N ILE A 248 -4.37 2.95 0.47
CA ILE A 248 -4.03 4.23 1.08
C ILE A 248 -2.94 4.09 2.14
N LYS A 249 -2.34 5.22 2.49
CA LYS A 249 -1.40 5.35 3.60
C LYS A 249 -2.13 5.93 4.80
N VAL A 250 -1.88 5.38 5.98
CA VAL A 250 -2.55 5.81 7.22
C VAL A 250 -1.52 6.02 8.33
N VAL A 251 -1.69 7.09 9.09
CA VAL A 251 -0.90 7.39 10.27
C VAL A 251 -1.81 7.51 11.50
N ARG A 252 -1.27 7.32 12.70
CA ARG A 252 -2.02 7.59 13.92
C ARG A 252 -2.22 9.07 14.17
N ALA A 253 -3.19 9.42 14.99
CA ALA A 253 -3.43 10.81 15.40
C ALA A 253 -2.18 11.44 16.04
N GLY A 254 -1.91 12.71 15.68
CA GLY A 254 -0.75 13.45 16.17
C GLY A 254 0.59 13.11 15.51
N PHE A 255 0.59 12.23 14.51
CA PHE A 255 1.81 11.89 13.77
C PHE A 255 2.47 13.12 13.14
N GLY A 256 1.66 13.98 12.50
CA GLY A 256 2.14 15.20 11.85
C GLY A 256 2.73 16.22 12.82
N ASP A 257 2.17 16.32 14.03
CA ASP A 257 2.72 17.21 15.07
C ASP A 257 4.06 16.69 15.61
N LYS A 258 4.18 15.37 15.75
CA LYS A 258 5.36 14.72 16.28
C LYS A 258 6.50 14.67 15.26
N TRP A 259 6.19 14.38 13.99
CA TRP A 259 7.16 14.20 12.91
C TRP A 259 6.74 14.93 11.62
N PRO A 260 6.78 16.26 11.59
CA PRO A 260 6.20 17.05 10.50
C PRO A 260 6.85 16.77 9.13
N ALA A 261 8.16 16.58 9.04
CA ALA A 261 8.81 16.25 7.78
C ALA A 261 8.45 14.82 7.32
N ALA A 262 8.32 13.85 8.24
CA ALA A 262 7.84 12.51 7.90
C ALA A 262 6.38 12.53 7.38
N TYR A 263 5.53 13.33 7.98
CA TYR A 263 4.15 13.51 7.54
C TYR A 263 4.07 14.14 6.14
N SER A 264 4.87 15.17 5.86
CA SER A 264 5.00 15.78 4.55
C SER A 264 5.50 14.78 3.50
N PHE A 265 6.51 13.97 3.85
CA PHE A 265 7.00 12.89 3.01
C PHE A 265 5.92 11.86 2.72
N MET A 266 5.19 11.38 3.74
CA MET A 266 4.16 10.37 3.58
C MET A 266 3.01 10.81 2.67
N LYS A 267 2.69 12.10 2.62
CA LYS A 267 1.71 12.63 1.67
C LYS A 267 2.13 12.44 0.21
N GLN A 268 3.42 12.53 -0.06
CA GLN A 268 3.97 12.44 -1.42
C GLN A 268 4.42 11.03 -1.79
N TYR A 269 4.74 10.20 -0.79
CA TYR A 269 5.22 8.85 -1.01
C TYR A 269 4.25 8.05 -1.86
N GLN A 270 4.75 7.47 -2.93
CA GLN A 270 4.03 6.59 -3.83
C GLN A 270 4.90 5.41 -4.24
N LEU A 271 4.25 4.31 -4.56
CA LEU A 271 4.90 3.14 -5.13
C LEU A 271 4.05 2.65 -6.30
N SER A 272 4.63 2.53 -7.48
CA SER A 272 3.88 2.03 -8.63
C SER A 272 3.62 0.52 -8.53
N ALA A 273 2.54 0.06 -9.13
CA ALA A 273 2.23 -1.37 -9.22
C ALA A 273 3.37 -2.16 -9.89
N GLU A 274 4.00 -1.58 -10.91
CA GLU A 274 5.13 -2.21 -11.61
C GLU A 274 6.34 -2.36 -10.69
N ASP A 275 6.72 -1.30 -9.97
CA ASP A 275 7.85 -1.36 -9.03
C ASP A 275 7.61 -2.41 -7.93
N GLN A 276 6.41 -2.45 -7.36
CA GLN A 276 6.06 -3.42 -6.33
C GLN A 276 6.10 -4.85 -6.88
N GLN A 277 5.50 -5.09 -8.05
CA GLN A 277 5.42 -6.40 -8.67
C GLN A 277 6.80 -6.96 -9.03
N VAL A 278 7.71 -6.13 -9.55
CA VAL A 278 9.09 -6.54 -9.84
C VAL A 278 9.83 -6.94 -8.57
N MET A 279 9.69 -6.16 -7.49
CA MET A 279 10.31 -6.50 -6.21
C MET A 279 9.71 -7.76 -5.59
N MET A 280 8.38 -7.95 -5.67
CA MET A 280 7.73 -9.18 -5.23
C MET A 280 8.28 -10.40 -5.95
N MET A 281 8.46 -10.33 -7.28
CA MET A 281 9.03 -11.44 -8.06
C MET A 281 10.46 -11.79 -7.61
N GLU A 282 11.30 -10.80 -7.33
CA GLU A 282 12.65 -11.05 -6.80
C GLU A 282 12.65 -11.73 -5.44
N ILE A 283 11.68 -11.39 -4.59
CA ILE A 283 11.59 -11.93 -3.22
C ILE A 283 10.94 -13.32 -3.25
N ASP A 284 9.74 -13.44 -3.81
CA ASP A 284 8.91 -14.63 -3.66
C ASP A 284 9.34 -15.75 -4.60
N GLN A 285 9.70 -15.42 -5.85
CA GLN A 285 10.09 -16.41 -6.84
C GLN A 285 11.61 -16.65 -6.88
N ASN A 286 12.40 -15.59 -6.80
CA ASN A 286 13.86 -15.71 -6.88
C ASN A 286 14.51 -15.86 -5.48
N HIS A 287 13.70 -15.90 -4.41
CA HIS A 287 14.13 -16.11 -3.02
C HIS A 287 15.21 -15.12 -2.57
N ARG A 288 15.14 -13.88 -3.04
CA ARG A 288 16.04 -12.81 -2.63
C ARG A 288 15.62 -12.27 -1.27
N GLU A 289 16.60 -11.88 -0.46
CA GLU A 289 16.34 -11.23 0.82
C GLU A 289 15.71 -9.85 0.59
N ILE A 290 14.57 -9.59 1.25
CA ILE A 290 13.73 -8.41 1.03
C ILE A 290 14.45 -7.08 1.26
N GLY A 291 15.28 -6.98 2.31
CA GLY A 291 16.03 -5.76 2.61
C GLY A 291 17.01 -5.41 1.49
N SER A 292 17.65 -6.42 0.89
CA SER A 292 18.56 -6.26 -0.24
C SER A 292 17.84 -5.81 -1.52
N VAL A 293 16.65 -6.37 -1.79
CA VAL A 293 15.81 -5.98 -2.94
C VAL A 293 15.36 -4.54 -2.80
N VAL A 294 14.82 -4.18 -1.64
CA VAL A 294 14.36 -2.81 -1.36
C VAL A 294 15.51 -1.82 -1.41
N SER A 295 16.67 -2.14 -0.80
CA SER A 295 17.84 -1.24 -0.81
C SER A 295 18.35 -0.98 -2.22
N ARG A 296 18.31 -2.00 -3.09
CA ARG A 296 18.65 -1.83 -4.50
C ARG A 296 17.64 -0.91 -5.21
N TRP A 297 16.34 -1.17 -5.03
CA TRP A 297 15.32 -0.30 -5.62
C TRP A 297 15.49 1.17 -5.18
N VAL A 298 15.73 1.40 -3.89
CA VAL A 298 16.00 2.75 -3.35
C VAL A 298 17.23 3.38 -4.00
N ALA A 299 18.32 2.62 -4.19
CA ALA A 299 19.53 3.13 -4.83
C ALA A 299 19.29 3.48 -6.31
N ASP A 300 18.59 2.62 -7.05
CA ASP A 300 18.41 2.75 -8.49
C ASP A 300 17.33 3.78 -8.88
N ASN A 301 16.41 4.11 -7.97
CA ASN A 301 15.27 4.99 -8.24
C ASN A 301 15.35 6.37 -7.55
N ALA A 302 16.56 6.86 -7.28
CA ALA A 302 16.76 8.14 -6.61
C ALA A 302 16.03 9.31 -7.29
N ALA A 303 15.91 9.31 -8.61
CA ALA A 303 15.18 10.32 -9.36
C ALA A 303 13.67 10.36 -9.04
N LYS A 304 13.08 9.22 -8.65
CA LYS A 304 11.66 9.15 -8.27
C LYS A 304 11.40 9.76 -6.89
N TRP A 305 12.22 9.43 -5.90
CA TRP A 305 11.95 9.75 -4.51
C TRP A 305 12.71 10.99 -3.97
N ASN A 306 13.81 11.45 -4.61
CA ASN A 306 14.51 12.66 -4.17
C ASN A 306 13.60 13.89 -4.05
N PRO A 307 12.66 14.16 -5.00
CA PRO A 307 11.73 15.27 -4.87
C PRO A 307 10.90 15.19 -3.59
N TRP A 308 10.46 14.01 -3.15
CA TRP A 308 9.68 13.84 -1.94
C TRP A 308 10.47 14.18 -0.68
N ILE A 309 11.77 13.78 -0.66
CA ILE A 309 12.68 14.11 0.44
C ILE A 309 12.97 15.62 0.50
N GLU A 310 13.23 16.25 -0.64
CA GLU A 310 13.51 17.69 -0.69
C GLU A 310 12.29 18.54 -0.33
N ASP A 311 11.12 18.15 -0.77
CA ASP A 311 9.88 18.85 -0.41
C ASP A 311 9.49 18.64 1.06
N ALA A 312 9.77 17.47 1.62
CA ALA A 312 9.54 17.20 3.04
C ALA A 312 10.43 18.04 3.98
N LYS A 313 11.54 18.55 3.48
CA LYS A 313 12.46 19.43 4.25
C LYS A 313 12.07 20.91 4.22
N LYS A 314 11.11 21.31 3.37
CA LYS A 314 10.63 22.69 3.26
C LYS A 314 9.57 23.00 4.31
#